data_66c9a6a27416e6e18a9e361d44776363
#
_entry.id   66c9a6a27416e6e18a9e361d44776363
#
_cell.length_a   1.000
_cell.length_b   1.000
_cell.length_c   1.000
_cell.angle_alpha   90.00
_cell.angle_beta   90.00
_cell.angle_gamma   90.00
#
_symmetry.space_group_name_H-M   'P 1'
#
loop_
_entity.id
_entity.type
_entity.pdbx_description
1 polymer ?
#
loop_
_entity_poly.entity_id
_entity_poly.type
_entity_poly.pdbx_seq_one_letter_code
_entity_poly.pdbx_strand_id
1 'polypeptide(L)'
;AIRERLTQLSRDYGLAVDTDALVGELPVGAQQRVEILKALIGGARILILDEPTGVLTPQEADNLFAILRTLRDDGVTILLITHKLREILAVTDSVAVMRQGEMVASKPTADTNQDELARLMVGRDVQFAVSRDAANPGAEILQVDDLGYRDEQGAQRLSNVSLTLRAGEILGIAGVAGNGQSELLDVLAGITPMQQGRVRIVGREVSAAEPAEPM
;
A
#
# COMPACT_ATOMS: atom_id res chain seq x y z
N ALA A 1 6.84 -10.41 33.53
CA ALA A 1 8.15 -10.05 32.95
C ALA A 1 8.08 -9.68 31.47
N ILE A 2 7.79 -10.60 30.50
CA ILE A 2 7.77 -10.26 29.05
C ILE A 2 6.63 -9.31 28.73
N ARG A 3 5.41 -9.60 29.14
CA ARG A 3 4.21 -8.77 28.93
C ARG A 3 4.39 -7.33 29.45
N GLU A 4 4.90 -7.18 30.64
CA GLU A 4 5.17 -5.88 31.26
C GLU A 4 6.17 -5.07 30.43
N ARG A 5 7.26 -5.71 30.00
CA ARG A 5 8.28 -5.09 29.15
C ARG A 5 7.72 -4.69 27.80
N LEU A 6 6.87 -5.53 27.19
CA LEU A 6 6.17 -5.27 25.94
C LEU A 6 5.22 -4.08 26.07
N THR A 7 4.41 -4.04 27.15
CA THR A 7 3.52 -2.92 27.45
C THR A 7 4.28 -1.63 27.66
N GLN A 8 5.44 -1.69 28.34
CA GLN A 8 6.29 -0.52 28.57
C GLN A 8 6.84 0.01 27.24
N LEU A 9 7.49 -0.83 26.42
CA LEU A 9 8.01 -0.44 25.11
C LEU A 9 6.91 0.08 24.17
N SER A 10 5.75 -0.58 24.18
CA SER A 10 4.58 -0.14 23.42
C SER A 10 4.15 1.30 23.76
N ARG A 11 4.21 1.66 25.03
CA ARG A 11 3.90 3.02 25.50
C ARG A 11 5.00 4.03 25.18
N ASP A 12 6.26 3.65 25.45
CA ASP A 12 7.42 4.53 25.29
C ASP A 12 7.59 4.98 23.83
N TYR A 13 7.33 4.07 22.89
CA TYR A 13 7.50 4.34 21.44
C TYR A 13 6.19 4.55 20.67
N GLY A 14 5.04 4.59 21.33
CA GLY A 14 3.75 4.74 20.64
C GLY A 14 3.38 3.55 19.75
N LEU A 15 3.95 2.38 20.00
CA LEU A 15 3.72 1.12 19.27
C LEU A 15 2.52 0.36 19.84
N ALA A 16 1.36 1.00 19.93
CA ALA A 16 0.17 0.39 20.53
C ALA A 16 -0.23 -0.90 19.81
N VAL A 17 -0.24 -2.03 20.55
CA VAL A 17 -0.70 -3.34 20.09
C VAL A 17 -1.51 -4.01 21.19
N ASP A 18 -2.50 -4.80 20.81
CA ASP A 18 -3.19 -5.68 21.73
C ASP A 18 -2.32 -6.93 21.98
N THR A 19 -1.87 -7.08 23.22
CA THR A 19 -0.96 -8.17 23.61
C THR A 19 -1.65 -9.54 23.74
N ASP A 20 -2.96 -9.57 23.68
CA ASP A 20 -3.78 -10.79 23.78
C ASP A 20 -4.35 -11.21 22.42
N ALA A 21 -4.25 -10.38 21.39
CA ALA A 21 -4.69 -10.69 20.05
C ALA A 21 -3.76 -11.67 19.32
N LEU A 22 -4.33 -12.49 18.44
CA LEU A 22 -3.56 -13.31 17.51
C LEU A 22 -2.94 -12.42 16.42
N VAL A 23 -1.63 -12.51 16.22
CA VAL A 23 -0.91 -11.65 15.27
C VAL A 23 -1.49 -11.74 13.86
N GLY A 24 -1.90 -12.93 13.41
CA GLY A 24 -2.50 -13.13 12.09
C GLY A 24 -3.85 -12.44 11.88
N GLU A 25 -4.55 -12.07 12.96
CA GLU A 25 -5.85 -11.37 12.91
C GLU A 25 -5.70 -9.85 13.00
N LEU A 26 -4.48 -9.36 13.31
CA LEU A 26 -4.23 -7.93 13.41
C LEU A 26 -4.19 -7.28 12.02
N PRO A 27 -4.63 -6.02 11.91
CA PRO A 27 -4.36 -5.21 10.71
C PRO A 27 -2.86 -5.15 10.40
N VAL A 28 -2.49 -5.05 9.13
CA VAL A 28 -1.09 -5.12 8.69
C VAL A 28 -0.19 -4.10 9.40
N GLY A 29 -0.66 -2.87 9.59
CA GLY A 29 0.08 -1.85 10.36
C GLY A 29 0.30 -2.22 11.83
N ALA A 30 -0.58 -3.02 12.44
CA ALA A 30 -0.38 -3.55 13.79
C ALA A 30 0.61 -4.73 13.80
N GLN A 31 0.55 -5.61 12.80
CA GLN A 31 1.53 -6.69 12.63
C GLN A 31 2.95 -6.12 12.50
N GLN A 32 3.13 -5.05 11.74
CA GLN A 32 4.41 -4.37 11.60
C GLN A 32 4.91 -3.80 12.93
N ARG A 33 4.04 -3.18 13.74
CA ARG A 33 4.41 -2.73 15.10
C ARG A 33 4.86 -3.88 15.98
N VAL A 34 4.23 -5.06 15.86
CA VAL A 34 4.64 -6.28 16.58
C VAL A 34 6.07 -6.69 16.18
N GLU A 35 6.42 -6.67 14.89
CA GLU A 35 7.77 -7.01 14.42
C GLU A 35 8.84 -6.05 14.97
N ILE A 36 8.55 -4.75 15.00
CA ILE A 36 9.45 -3.75 15.61
C ILE A 36 9.61 -4.02 17.11
N LEU A 37 8.51 -4.25 17.83
CA LEU A 37 8.54 -4.57 19.26
C LEU A 37 9.33 -5.84 19.55
N LYS A 38 9.23 -6.88 18.73
CA LYS A 38 10.04 -8.11 18.85
C LYS A 38 11.53 -7.82 18.80
N ALA A 39 11.97 -7.00 17.85
CA ALA A 39 13.36 -6.60 17.72
C ALA A 39 13.84 -5.81 18.95
N LEU A 40 13.03 -4.86 19.43
CA LEU A 40 13.35 -4.03 20.59
C LEU A 40 13.41 -4.83 21.91
N ILE A 41 12.49 -5.79 22.10
CA ILE A 41 12.53 -6.70 23.27
C ILE A 41 13.82 -7.51 23.26
N GLY A 42 14.29 -7.93 22.10
CA GLY A 42 15.56 -8.63 21.91
C GLY A 42 16.80 -7.75 22.16
N GLY A 43 16.61 -6.45 22.44
CA GLY A 43 17.70 -5.50 22.68
C GLY A 43 18.41 -5.04 21.41
N ALA A 44 17.73 -5.08 20.27
CA ALA A 44 18.29 -4.61 19.01
C ALA A 44 18.66 -3.12 19.10
N ARG A 45 19.89 -2.81 18.72
CA ARG A 45 20.38 -1.43 18.56
C ARG A 45 20.48 -1.01 17.10
N ILE A 46 20.31 -1.95 16.19
CA ILE A 46 20.25 -1.72 14.74
C ILE A 46 18.95 -2.34 14.27
N LEU A 47 18.12 -1.55 13.62
CA LEU A 47 16.85 -1.96 13.03
C LEU A 47 16.95 -1.85 11.51
N ILE A 48 16.68 -2.93 10.79
CA ILE A 48 16.65 -2.97 9.34
C ILE A 48 15.20 -3.14 8.90
N LEU A 49 14.69 -2.18 8.12
CA LEU A 49 13.33 -2.15 7.62
C LEU A 49 13.36 -2.15 6.09
N ASP A 50 12.77 -3.19 5.49
CA ASP A 50 12.67 -3.34 4.05
C ASP A 50 11.22 -3.05 3.61
N GLU A 51 11.02 -2.00 2.78
CA GLU A 51 9.72 -1.51 2.28
C GLU A 51 8.62 -1.43 3.36
N PRO A 52 8.89 -0.81 4.53
CA PRO A 52 7.98 -0.93 5.68
C PRO A 52 6.63 -0.23 5.49
N THR A 53 6.46 0.55 4.45
CA THR A 53 5.21 1.29 4.18
C THR A 53 4.45 0.76 2.97
N GLY A 54 4.87 -0.39 2.41
CA GLY A 54 4.33 -0.93 1.16
C GLY A 54 2.81 -1.10 1.16
N VAL A 55 2.25 -1.47 2.31
CA VAL A 55 0.83 -1.77 2.52
C VAL A 55 0.14 -0.81 3.48
N LEU A 56 0.84 0.22 3.96
CA LEU A 56 0.31 1.20 4.90
C LEU A 56 -0.44 2.32 4.19
N THR A 57 -1.47 2.83 4.84
CA THR A 57 -2.07 4.11 4.46
C THR A 57 -1.08 5.26 4.71
N PRO A 58 -1.24 6.43 4.05
CA PRO A 58 -0.40 7.59 4.31
C PRO A 58 -0.34 7.99 5.79
N GLN A 59 -1.46 7.92 6.50
CA GLN A 59 -1.54 8.23 7.93
C GLN A 59 -0.75 7.24 8.79
N GLU A 60 -0.82 5.95 8.45
CA GLU A 60 -0.04 4.91 9.15
C GLU A 60 1.45 5.04 8.87
N ALA A 61 1.84 5.43 7.65
CA ALA A 61 3.22 5.71 7.30
C ALA A 61 3.77 6.90 8.10
N ASP A 62 3.02 7.99 8.21
CA ASP A 62 3.39 9.17 9.01
C ASP A 62 3.57 8.80 10.50
N ASN A 63 2.68 7.96 11.03
CA ASN A 63 2.80 7.42 12.39
C ASN A 63 4.07 6.57 12.56
N LEU A 64 4.37 5.70 11.59
CA LEU A 64 5.59 4.91 11.61
C LEU A 64 6.83 5.81 11.61
N PHE A 65 6.87 6.85 10.79
CA PHE A 65 8.00 7.79 10.76
C PHE A 65 8.18 8.54 12.08
N ALA A 66 7.11 8.90 12.77
CA ALA A 66 7.19 9.47 14.11
C ALA A 66 7.86 8.49 15.09
N ILE A 67 7.48 7.22 15.05
CA ILE A 67 8.08 6.15 15.86
C ILE A 67 9.56 5.98 15.54
N LEU A 68 9.94 5.93 14.25
CA LEU A 68 11.33 5.78 13.84
C LEU A 68 12.21 6.94 14.32
N ARG A 69 11.68 8.19 14.30
CA ARG A 69 12.40 9.34 14.86
C ARG A 69 12.62 9.19 16.37
N THR A 70 11.60 8.79 17.12
CA THR A 70 11.72 8.55 18.57
C THR A 70 12.77 7.48 18.87
N LEU A 71 12.76 6.36 18.12
CA LEU A 71 13.76 5.29 18.26
C LEU A 71 15.18 5.79 17.95
N ARG A 72 15.35 6.59 16.90
CA ARG A 72 16.65 7.21 16.55
C ARG A 72 17.12 8.12 17.67
N ASP A 73 16.26 8.96 18.20
CA ASP A 73 16.59 9.91 19.27
C ASP A 73 16.98 9.19 20.55
N ASP A 74 16.48 7.98 20.77
CA ASP A 74 16.89 7.06 21.86
C ASP A 74 18.13 6.21 21.50
N GLY A 75 18.80 6.50 20.40
CA GLY A 75 20.08 5.88 20.01
C GLY A 75 19.97 4.56 19.25
N VAL A 76 18.80 4.20 18.74
CA VAL A 76 18.64 3.07 17.81
C VAL A 76 19.08 3.51 16.40
N THR A 77 19.99 2.77 15.81
CA THR A 77 20.40 2.97 14.41
C THR A 77 19.41 2.30 13.47
N ILE A 78 18.95 3.00 12.45
CA ILE A 78 17.91 2.50 11.53
C ILE A 78 18.45 2.48 10.12
N LEU A 79 18.36 1.33 9.45
CA LEU A 79 18.56 1.18 8.01
C LEU A 79 17.17 0.99 7.37
N LEU A 80 16.75 1.99 6.60
CA LEU A 80 15.50 1.99 5.88
C LEU A 80 15.77 1.71 4.40
N ILE A 81 15.18 0.65 3.86
CA ILE A 81 15.23 0.32 2.44
C ILE A 81 13.86 0.64 1.86
N THR A 82 13.81 1.52 0.86
CA THR A 82 12.57 1.91 0.17
C THR A 82 12.86 2.56 -1.18
N HIS A 83 11.94 2.45 -2.10
CA HIS A 83 11.96 3.17 -3.37
C HIS A 83 11.09 4.44 -3.35
N LYS A 84 10.42 4.72 -2.26
CA LYS A 84 9.53 5.87 -2.10
C LYS A 84 10.31 7.11 -1.67
N LEU A 85 10.65 7.97 -2.61
CA LEU A 85 11.50 9.14 -2.40
C LEU A 85 10.98 10.08 -1.32
N ARG A 86 9.67 10.21 -1.20
CA ARG A 86 9.02 11.03 -0.19
C ARG A 86 9.34 10.56 1.23
N GLU A 87 9.44 9.25 1.43
CA GLU A 87 9.77 8.64 2.73
C GLU A 87 11.23 8.89 3.11
N ILE A 88 12.14 8.72 2.14
CA ILE A 88 13.56 9.02 2.32
C ILE A 88 13.72 10.46 2.79
N LEU A 89 13.18 11.42 2.05
CA LEU A 89 13.30 12.84 2.37
C LEU A 89 12.62 13.24 3.69
N ALA A 90 11.63 12.46 4.15
CA ALA A 90 10.88 12.76 5.37
C ALA A 90 11.56 12.28 6.64
N VAL A 91 12.33 11.16 6.61
CA VAL A 91 12.72 10.49 7.86
C VAL A 91 14.21 10.17 7.98
N THR A 92 14.99 10.20 6.87
CA THR A 92 16.40 9.80 6.91
C THR A 92 17.35 10.99 7.11
N ASP A 93 18.48 10.75 7.76
CA ASP A 93 19.56 11.73 7.94
C ASP A 93 20.55 11.67 6.76
N SER A 94 20.73 10.49 6.17
CA SER A 94 21.57 10.26 4.98
C SER A 94 20.90 9.25 4.05
N VAL A 95 21.21 9.35 2.77
CA VAL A 95 20.68 8.47 1.73
C VAL A 95 21.83 7.88 0.91
N ALA A 96 21.69 6.58 0.65
CA ALA A 96 22.55 5.86 -0.28
C ALA A 96 21.68 5.29 -1.41
N VAL A 97 22.09 5.48 -2.65
CA VAL A 97 21.35 5.00 -3.83
C VAL A 97 22.06 3.81 -4.44
N MET A 98 21.36 2.68 -4.54
CA MET A 98 21.83 1.48 -5.22
C MET A 98 21.18 1.33 -6.59
N ARG A 99 21.95 0.91 -7.57
CA ARG A 99 21.46 0.58 -8.91
C ARG A 99 22.29 -0.56 -9.49
N GLN A 100 21.63 -1.62 -9.98
CA GLN A 100 22.28 -2.79 -10.57
C GLN A 100 23.36 -3.43 -9.66
N GLY A 101 23.15 -3.42 -8.34
CA GLY A 101 24.09 -3.97 -7.37
C GLY A 101 25.22 -3.05 -6.97
N GLU A 102 25.29 -1.85 -7.52
CA GLU A 102 26.34 -0.87 -7.21
C GLU A 102 25.80 0.32 -6.42
N MET A 103 26.63 0.85 -5.52
CA MET A 103 26.36 2.09 -4.80
C MET A 103 26.70 3.29 -5.70
N VAL A 104 25.69 3.95 -6.29
CA VAL A 104 25.90 5.05 -7.24
C VAL A 104 25.99 6.42 -6.58
N ALA A 105 25.48 6.57 -5.36
CA ALA A 105 25.59 7.80 -4.58
C ALA A 105 25.42 7.51 -3.07
N SER A 106 26.07 8.34 -2.25
CA SER A 106 25.84 8.40 -0.79
C SER A 106 26.06 9.83 -0.33
N LYS A 107 25.07 10.43 0.33
CA LYS A 107 25.12 11.83 0.78
C LYS A 107 24.14 12.11 1.92
N PRO A 108 24.28 13.23 2.67
CA PRO A 108 23.25 13.71 3.57
C PRO A 108 21.94 13.95 2.83
N THR A 109 20.81 13.59 3.47
CA THR A 109 19.47 13.78 2.88
C THR A 109 19.15 15.26 2.66
N ALA A 110 19.69 16.14 3.51
CA ALA A 110 19.54 17.59 3.38
C ALA A 110 20.18 18.16 2.09
N ASP A 111 21.15 17.46 1.49
CA ASP A 111 21.89 17.90 0.31
C ASP A 111 21.33 17.31 -1.00
N THR A 112 20.11 16.79 -0.98
CA THR A 112 19.46 16.19 -2.15
C THR A 112 17.98 16.53 -2.23
N ASN A 113 17.35 16.15 -3.33
CA ASN A 113 15.93 16.35 -3.57
C ASN A 113 15.35 15.17 -4.36
N GLN A 114 14.02 15.18 -4.51
CA GLN A 114 13.28 14.10 -5.17
C GLN A 114 13.75 13.87 -6.62
N ASP A 115 13.99 14.93 -7.38
CA ASP A 115 14.36 14.84 -8.79
C ASP A 115 15.75 14.23 -8.96
N GLU A 116 16.70 14.63 -8.11
CA GLU A 116 18.06 14.09 -8.12
C GLU A 116 18.05 12.60 -7.73
N LEU A 117 17.36 12.24 -6.65
CA LEU A 117 17.26 10.85 -6.22
C LEU A 117 16.62 9.97 -7.29
N ALA A 118 15.55 10.44 -7.93
CA ALA A 118 14.91 9.70 -9.02
C ALA A 118 15.87 9.46 -10.20
N ARG A 119 16.63 10.48 -10.60
CA ARG A 119 17.66 10.37 -11.66
C ARG A 119 18.73 9.35 -11.29
N LEU A 120 19.23 9.40 -10.07
CA LEU A 120 20.23 8.45 -9.57
C LEU A 120 19.72 7.01 -9.57
N MET A 121 18.47 6.78 -9.13
CA MET A 121 17.85 5.46 -9.07
C MET A 121 17.62 4.87 -10.47
N VAL A 122 17.10 5.66 -11.42
CA VAL A 122 16.73 5.18 -12.76
C VAL A 122 17.91 5.24 -13.72
N GLY A 123 18.87 6.14 -13.51
CA GLY A 123 20.08 6.32 -14.36
C GLY A 123 19.84 7.10 -15.63
N ARG A 124 18.68 7.74 -15.77
CA ARG A 124 18.32 8.66 -16.88
C ARG A 124 17.41 9.75 -16.36
N ASP A 125 17.22 10.80 -17.11
CA ASP A 125 16.27 11.85 -16.77
C ASP A 125 14.85 11.27 -16.71
N VAL A 126 14.19 11.46 -15.56
CA VAL A 126 12.82 11.04 -15.33
C VAL A 126 11.92 12.26 -15.49
N GLN A 127 11.03 12.23 -16.47
CA GLN A 127 9.98 13.23 -16.59
C GLN A 127 8.82 12.82 -15.67
N PHE A 128 8.63 13.55 -14.57
CA PHE A 128 7.50 13.34 -13.65
C PHE A 128 6.18 13.90 -14.19
N ALA A 129 6.24 14.83 -15.13
CA ALA A 129 5.06 15.36 -15.79
C ALA A 129 4.87 14.67 -17.15
N VAL A 130 3.88 13.80 -17.22
CA VAL A 130 3.40 13.26 -18.50
C VAL A 130 2.38 14.25 -19.04
N SER A 131 2.72 14.93 -20.15
CA SER A 131 1.72 15.67 -20.94
C SER A 131 0.76 14.65 -21.52
N ARG A 132 -0.50 14.73 -21.17
CA ARG A 132 -1.57 13.93 -21.76
C ARG A 132 -2.41 14.82 -22.64
N ASP A 133 -2.63 14.37 -23.86
CA ASP A 133 -3.69 14.94 -24.70
C ASP A 133 -5.05 14.67 -24.06
N ALA A 134 -6.05 15.49 -24.39
CA ALA A 134 -7.41 15.29 -23.90
C ALA A 134 -7.89 13.89 -24.32
N ALA A 135 -8.43 13.13 -23.36
CA ALA A 135 -9.03 11.83 -23.67
C ALA A 135 -10.20 12.00 -24.65
N ASN A 136 -10.28 11.12 -25.63
CA ASN A 136 -11.42 11.02 -26.54
C ASN A 136 -12.06 9.63 -26.40
N PRO A 137 -12.84 9.39 -25.32
CA PRO A 137 -13.44 8.10 -25.04
C PRO A 137 -14.49 7.73 -26.09
N GLY A 138 -14.43 6.48 -26.56
CA GLY A 138 -15.37 5.93 -27.52
C GLY A 138 -16.67 5.39 -26.89
N ALA A 139 -17.22 4.32 -27.48
CA ALA A 139 -18.41 3.64 -26.99
C ALA A 139 -18.19 3.00 -25.61
N GLU A 140 -19.28 2.76 -24.88
CA GLU A 140 -19.28 2.05 -23.61
C GLU A 140 -18.92 0.58 -23.82
N ILE A 141 -17.85 0.12 -23.14
CA ILE A 141 -17.34 -1.25 -23.23
C ILE A 141 -17.72 -2.07 -22.01
N LEU A 142 -17.65 -1.47 -20.82
CA LEU A 142 -18.06 -2.09 -19.56
C LEU A 142 -19.04 -1.17 -18.85
N GLN A 143 -20.17 -1.71 -18.44
CA GLN A 143 -21.16 -1.04 -17.60
C GLN A 143 -21.46 -1.92 -16.40
N VAL A 144 -21.35 -1.37 -15.21
CA VAL A 144 -21.66 -2.00 -13.93
C VAL A 144 -22.74 -1.16 -13.26
N ASP A 145 -23.88 -1.78 -12.94
CA ASP A 145 -25.01 -1.14 -12.30
C ASP A 145 -25.35 -1.81 -10.98
N ASP A 146 -25.30 -1.04 -9.89
CA ASP A 146 -25.71 -1.42 -8.52
C ASP A 146 -25.11 -2.76 -8.02
N LEU A 147 -23.84 -3.03 -8.36
CA LEU A 147 -23.16 -4.25 -7.98
C LEU A 147 -23.02 -4.35 -6.47
N GLY A 148 -23.47 -5.48 -5.92
CA GLY A 148 -23.36 -5.83 -4.51
C GLY A 148 -22.81 -7.24 -4.31
N TYR A 149 -21.97 -7.38 -3.27
CA TYR A 149 -21.38 -8.67 -2.90
C TYR A 149 -21.19 -8.78 -1.40
N ARG A 150 -21.53 -9.97 -0.86
CA ARG A 150 -21.24 -10.37 0.52
C ARG A 150 -20.31 -11.57 0.51
N ASP A 151 -19.33 -11.58 1.42
CA ASP A 151 -18.44 -12.72 1.59
C ASP A 151 -19.15 -13.91 2.26
N GLU A 152 -18.43 -15.02 2.41
CA GLU A 152 -18.93 -16.25 3.02
C GLU A 152 -19.33 -16.07 4.49
N GLN A 153 -18.77 -15.07 5.18
CA GLN A 153 -19.12 -14.70 6.55
C GLN A 153 -20.34 -13.76 6.61
N GLY A 154 -20.90 -13.36 5.47
CA GLY A 154 -22.04 -12.46 5.35
C GLY A 154 -21.71 -10.98 5.46
N ALA A 155 -20.42 -10.61 5.54
CA ALA A 155 -19.99 -9.21 5.56
C ALA A 155 -20.14 -8.56 4.17
N GLN A 156 -20.73 -7.34 4.13
CA GLN A 156 -20.90 -6.57 2.90
C GLN A 156 -19.54 -6.07 2.42
N ARG A 157 -19.08 -6.55 1.27
CA ARG A 157 -17.81 -6.16 0.64
C ARG A 157 -18.00 -5.14 -0.48
N LEU A 158 -19.07 -5.31 -1.27
CA LEU A 158 -19.45 -4.34 -2.29
C LEU A 158 -20.90 -3.91 -2.06
N SER A 159 -21.17 -2.62 -2.12
CA SER A 159 -22.52 -2.04 -1.93
C SER A 159 -22.79 -0.97 -2.99
N ASN A 160 -23.74 -1.23 -3.87
CA ASN A 160 -24.22 -0.30 -4.89
C ASN A 160 -23.09 0.29 -5.76
N VAL A 161 -22.12 -0.55 -6.16
CA VAL A 161 -21.00 -0.11 -7.00
C VAL A 161 -21.51 0.03 -8.44
N SER A 162 -21.41 1.25 -8.99
CA SER A 162 -21.77 1.55 -10.36
C SER A 162 -20.61 2.27 -11.04
N LEU A 163 -20.25 1.83 -12.24
CA LEU A 163 -19.21 2.45 -13.06
C LEU A 163 -19.42 2.15 -14.55
N THR A 164 -18.87 3.00 -15.39
CA THR A 164 -18.84 2.80 -16.83
C THR A 164 -17.42 3.01 -17.33
N LEU A 165 -16.95 2.12 -18.21
CA LEU A 165 -15.66 2.23 -18.89
C LEU A 165 -15.89 2.29 -20.40
N ARG A 166 -15.22 3.23 -21.07
CA ARG A 166 -15.35 3.47 -22.50
C ARG A 166 -14.14 2.99 -23.28
N ALA A 167 -14.32 2.74 -24.55
CA ALA A 167 -13.21 2.39 -25.45
C ALA A 167 -12.13 3.49 -25.45
N GLY A 168 -10.86 3.09 -25.28
CA GLY A 168 -9.73 4.02 -25.22
C GLY A 168 -9.62 4.81 -23.90
N GLU A 169 -10.42 4.47 -22.88
CA GLU A 169 -10.36 5.06 -21.54
C GLU A 169 -9.53 4.20 -20.58
N ILE A 170 -8.85 4.84 -19.66
CA ILE A 170 -8.24 4.20 -18.47
C ILE A 170 -8.96 4.75 -17.25
N LEU A 171 -9.78 3.92 -16.61
CA LEU A 171 -10.46 4.24 -15.35
C LEU A 171 -9.61 3.76 -14.18
N GLY A 172 -9.19 4.68 -13.31
CA GLY A 172 -8.48 4.36 -12.06
C GLY A 172 -9.45 4.19 -10.90
N ILE A 173 -9.35 3.07 -10.17
CA ILE A 173 -10.09 2.83 -8.93
C ILE A 173 -9.13 2.98 -7.77
N ALA A 174 -9.30 4.05 -6.98
CA ALA A 174 -8.46 4.34 -5.83
C ALA A 174 -9.14 3.86 -4.54
N GLY A 175 -8.33 3.38 -3.60
CA GLY A 175 -8.78 2.97 -2.27
C GLY A 175 -7.64 2.34 -1.47
N VAL A 176 -7.78 2.31 -0.14
CA VAL A 176 -6.86 1.57 0.72
C VAL A 176 -7.17 0.07 0.68
N ALA A 177 -6.19 -0.76 0.98
CA ALA A 177 -6.36 -2.21 1.00
C ALA A 177 -7.55 -2.63 1.90
N GLY A 178 -8.35 -3.58 1.42
CA GLY A 178 -9.51 -4.09 2.15
C GLY A 178 -10.83 -3.33 1.92
N ASN A 179 -10.86 -2.35 1.02
CA ASN A 179 -12.08 -1.58 0.71
C ASN A 179 -12.90 -2.14 -0.46
N GLY A 180 -12.72 -3.42 -0.81
CA GLY A 180 -13.55 -4.09 -1.81
C GLY A 180 -12.97 -4.11 -3.22
N GLN A 181 -11.77 -3.59 -3.47
CA GLN A 181 -11.15 -3.57 -4.81
C GLN A 181 -10.89 -4.98 -5.33
N SER A 182 -10.41 -5.89 -4.47
CA SER A 182 -10.17 -7.29 -4.83
C SER A 182 -11.48 -8.00 -5.18
N GLU A 183 -12.50 -7.82 -4.36
CA GLU A 183 -13.82 -8.39 -4.56
C GLU A 183 -14.48 -7.85 -5.85
N LEU A 184 -14.31 -6.56 -6.15
CA LEU A 184 -14.77 -5.99 -7.41
C LEU A 184 -14.07 -6.63 -8.60
N LEU A 185 -12.74 -6.81 -8.53
CA LEU A 185 -11.98 -7.45 -9.57
C LEU A 185 -12.41 -8.91 -9.77
N ASP A 186 -12.57 -9.66 -8.69
CA ASP A 186 -12.97 -11.07 -8.72
C ASP A 186 -14.36 -11.27 -9.33
N VAL A 187 -15.30 -10.38 -9.01
CA VAL A 187 -16.65 -10.41 -9.62
C VAL A 187 -16.60 -10.03 -11.11
N LEU A 188 -15.85 -8.99 -11.49
CA LEU A 188 -15.73 -8.58 -12.89
C LEU A 188 -14.97 -9.59 -13.74
N ALA A 189 -14.01 -10.32 -13.14
CA ALA A 189 -13.28 -11.42 -13.80
C ALA A 189 -14.08 -12.74 -13.86
N GLY A 190 -15.26 -12.80 -13.23
CA GLY A 190 -16.07 -14.03 -13.18
C GLY A 190 -15.50 -15.11 -12.23
N ILE A 191 -14.54 -14.79 -11.39
CA ILE A 191 -13.98 -15.69 -10.37
C ILE A 191 -15.00 -15.89 -9.25
N THR A 192 -15.65 -14.79 -8.84
CA THR A 192 -16.69 -14.79 -7.82
C THR A 192 -18.05 -14.48 -8.44
N PRO A 193 -19.11 -15.26 -8.15
CA PRO A 193 -20.42 -15.01 -8.74
C PRO A 193 -21.02 -13.69 -8.24
N MET A 194 -21.58 -12.93 -9.16
CA MET A 194 -22.34 -11.72 -8.86
C MET A 194 -23.62 -12.07 -8.07
N GLN A 195 -23.83 -11.37 -6.95
CA GLN A 195 -25.00 -11.61 -6.08
C GLN A 195 -26.10 -10.57 -6.30
N GLN A 196 -25.75 -9.35 -6.66
CA GLN A 196 -26.67 -8.24 -6.88
C GLN A 196 -26.13 -7.31 -7.97
N GLY A 197 -27.01 -6.65 -8.71
CA GLY A 197 -26.68 -5.70 -9.75
C GLY A 197 -26.61 -6.32 -11.14
N ARG A 198 -25.97 -5.62 -12.07
CA ARG A 198 -25.80 -6.05 -13.47
C ARG A 198 -24.45 -5.64 -13.99
N VAL A 199 -23.88 -6.49 -14.83
CA VAL A 199 -22.63 -6.20 -15.56
C VAL A 199 -22.90 -6.42 -17.05
N ARG A 200 -22.54 -5.44 -17.88
CA ARG A 200 -22.61 -5.54 -19.35
C ARG A 200 -21.23 -5.33 -19.94
N ILE A 201 -20.83 -6.22 -20.82
CA ILE A 201 -19.59 -6.13 -21.60
C ILE A 201 -19.95 -6.03 -23.08
N VAL A 202 -19.53 -4.94 -23.73
CA VAL A 202 -19.85 -4.66 -25.16
C VAL A 202 -21.35 -4.81 -25.44
N GLY A 203 -22.17 -4.26 -24.54
CA GLY A 203 -23.63 -4.27 -24.64
C GLY A 203 -24.29 -5.62 -24.30
N ARG A 204 -23.53 -6.68 -24.03
CA ARG A 204 -24.06 -7.99 -23.61
C ARG A 204 -24.08 -8.07 -22.08
N GLU A 205 -25.21 -8.47 -21.53
CA GLU A 205 -25.34 -8.72 -20.09
C GLU A 205 -24.60 -10.02 -19.74
N VAL A 206 -23.68 -9.94 -18.74
CA VAL A 206 -22.99 -11.11 -18.19
C VAL A 206 -23.83 -11.63 -17.05
N SER A 207 -24.30 -12.86 -17.15
CA SER A 207 -25.08 -13.51 -16.08
C SER A 207 -24.16 -14.06 -15.00
N ALA A 208 -24.65 -14.15 -13.76
CA ALA A 208 -23.93 -14.70 -12.61
C ALA A 208 -23.41 -16.16 -12.80
N ALA A 209 -23.75 -16.83 -13.89
CA ALA A 209 -23.46 -18.22 -14.16
C ALA A 209 -22.47 -18.48 -15.30
N GLU A 210 -22.05 -17.46 -16.04
CA GLU A 210 -21.12 -17.64 -17.16
C GLU A 210 -19.81 -16.93 -16.88
N PRO A 211 -18.68 -17.67 -16.72
CA PRO A 211 -17.37 -17.03 -16.76
C PRO A 211 -17.18 -16.34 -18.10
N ALA A 212 -16.61 -15.13 -18.09
CA ALA A 212 -16.32 -14.41 -19.33
C ALA A 212 -15.43 -15.28 -20.22
N GLU A 213 -15.88 -15.61 -21.43
CA GLU A 213 -15.00 -16.25 -22.42
C GLU A 213 -13.84 -15.28 -22.72
N PRO A 214 -12.60 -15.76 -22.70
CA PRO A 214 -11.44 -14.95 -23.06
C PRO A 214 -11.60 -14.47 -24.52
N MET A 215 -11.56 -13.16 -24.73
CA MET A 215 -11.49 -12.54 -26.06
C MET A 215 -10.10 -12.70 -26.66
#